data_4aa0b288f8e38b55a4d9d639c22b995e
#
_entry.id   4aa0b288f8e38b55a4d9d639c22b995e
#
_cell.length_a   1.000
_cell.length_b   1.000
_cell.length_c   1.000
_cell.angle_alpha   90.00
_cell.angle_beta   90.00
_cell.angle_gamma   90.00
#
_symmetry.space_group_name_H-M   'P 1'
#
loop_
_entity.id
_entity.type
_entity.pdbx_description
1 polymer ?
#
loop_
_entity_poly.entity_id
_entity_poly.type
_entity_poly.pdbx_seq_one_letter_code
_entity_poly.pdbx_strand_id
1 'polypeptide(L)'
;MSGHSHWATIKRKKSAADAKKGKIFTRLAREIVIAVREGGGDPELNVRLELAIDKAKDANMPKDSIERAIKRGTGEDKEGADFEEIIYEGYAPHGVALMMECVTENRNRTVAELRHILTKAGGNMADPGSVSWQFERMTYRS
;
A
#
# COMPACT_ATOMS: atom_id res chain seq x y z
N MET A 1 9.34 -18.23 -38.17
CA MET A 1 9.56 -17.79 -37.57
C MET A 1 9.57 -17.79 -36.25
N SER A 2 10.31 -17.75 -35.77
CA SER A 2 10.54 -18.14 -34.45
C SER A 2 10.54 -17.10 -33.42
N GLY A 3 10.07 -15.92 -33.71
CA GLY A 3 9.97 -14.81 -32.76
C GLY A 3 9.02 -15.06 -31.58
N HIS A 4 8.31 -16.17 -31.60
CA HIS A 4 7.40 -16.58 -30.53
C HIS A 4 7.83 -17.89 -29.88
N SER A 5 9.13 -18.05 -29.72
CA SER A 5 9.65 -19.21 -29.05
C SER A 5 9.11 -19.33 -27.63
N HIS A 6 9.05 -20.54 -27.11
CA HIS A 6 8.70 -20.85 -25.73
C HIS A 6 9.52 -20.02 -24.73
N TRP A 7 10.79 -19.77 -25.02
CA TRP A 7 11.69 -18.97 -24.19
C TRP A 7 11.24 -17.51 -24.09
N ALA A 8 10.83 -16.87 -25.19
CA ALA A 8 10.31 -15.50 -25.19
C ALA A 8 9.02 -15.37 -24.37
N THR A 9 8.15 -16.37 -24.42
CA THR A 9 6.91 -16.42 -23.61
C THR A 9 7.21 -16.50 -22.12
N ILE A 10 8.18 -17.34 -21.74
CA ILE A 10 8.63 -17.49 -20.35
C ILE A 10 9.21 -16.16 -19.84
N LYS A 11 10.04 -15.49 -20.63
CA LYS A 11 10.64 -14.20 -20.28
C LYS A 11 9.60 -13.13 -20.02
N ARG A 12 8.55 -13.05 -20.85
CA ARG A 12 7.44 -12.10 -20.67
C ARG A 12 6.66 -12.38 -19.37
N LYS A 13 6.35 -13.61 -19.09
CA LYS A 13 5.66 -14.02 -17.85
C LYS A 13 6.47 -13.69 -16.62
N LYS A 14 7.78 -13.93 -16.67
CA LYS A 14 8.70 -13.62 -15.58
C LYS A 14 8.76 -12.11 -15.33
N SER A 15 8.87 -11.27 -16.37
CA SER A 15 8.90 -9.82 -16.25
C SER A 15 7.59 -9.28 -15.65
N ALA A 16 6.43 -9.79 -16.06
CA ALA A 16 5.14 -9.40 -15.51
C ALA A 16 5.01 -9.78 -14.03
N ALA A 17 5.46 -10.98 -13.65
CA ALA A 17 5.47 -11.43 -12.26
C ALA A 17 6.42 -10.58 -11.40
N ASP A 18 7.60 -10.24 -11.90
CA ASP A 18 8.56 -9.39 -11.21
C ASP A 18 8.03 -7.97 -11.00
N ALA A 19 7.34 -7.39 -11.99
CA ALA A 19 6.72 -6.08 -11.90
C ALA A 19 5.59 -6.06 -10.84
N LYS A 20 4.77 -7.09 -10.80
CA LYS A 20 3.71 -7.25 -9.81
C LYS A 20 4.29 -7.39 -8.39
N LYS A 21 5.35 -8.19 -8.25
CA LYS A 21 6.07 -8.36 -6.99
C LYS A 21 6.67 -7.04 -6.51
N GLY A 22 7.26 -6.24 -7.41
CA GLY A 22 7.80 -4.93 -7.10
C GLY A 22 6.74 -3.97 -6.56
N LYS A 23 5.54 -3.97 -7.11
CA LYS A 23 4.42 -3.16 -6.61
C LYS A 23 4.00 -3.57 -5.20
N ILE A 24 3.94 -4.86 -4.92
CA ILE A 24 3.63 -5.40 -3.59
C ILE A 24 4.69 -4.96 -2.58
N PHE A 25 5.96 -5.09 -2.91
CA PHE A 25 7.05 -4.71 -2.03
C PHE A 25 7.07 -3.20 -1.76
N THR A 26 6.80 -2.38 -2.75
CA THR A 26 6.70 -0.93 -2.59
C THR A 26 5.60 -0.57 -1.58
N ARG A 27 4.44 -1.19 -1.69
CA ARG A 27 3.33 -0.97 -0.76
C ARG A 27 3.68 -1.40 0.66
N LEU A 28 4.28 -2.58 0.81
CA LEU A 28 4.69 -3.09 2.12
C LEU A 28 5.76 -2.21 2.77
N ALA A 29 6.71 -1.70 1.98
CA ALA A 29 7.71 -0.75 2.45
C ALA A 29 7.07 0.55 2.95
N ARG A 30 6.07 1.07 2.25
CA ARG A 30 5.30 2.26 2.68
C ARG A 30 4.59 2.04 4.01
N GLU A 31 3.97 0.89 4.20
CA GLU A 31 3.32 0.53 5.47
C GLU A 31 4.32 0.54 6.63
N ILE A 32 5.52 0.01 6.42
CA ILE A 32 6.59 0.01 7.41
C ILE A 32 7.00 1.45 7.76
N VAL A 33 7.25 2.29 6.76
CA VAL A 33 7.65 3.70 6.96
C VAL A 33 6.63 4.45 7.81
N ILE A 34 5.35 4.31 7.49
CA ILE A 34 4.27 4.97 8.24
C ILE A 34 4.19 4.45 9.68
N ALA A 35 4.29 3.14 9.87
CA ALA A 35 4.27 2.55 11.20
C ALA A 35 5.41 3.06 12.08
N VAL A 36 6.61 3.17 11.51
CA VAL A 36 7.79 3.70 12.21
C VAL A 36 7.61 5.18 12.57
N ARG A 37 7.07 5.99 11.67
CA ARG A 37 6.81 7.41 11.93
C ARG A 37 5.81 7.62 13.05
N GLU A 38 4.82 6.76 13.16
CA GLU A 38 3.79 6.87 14.19
C GLU A 38 4.23 6.36 15.56
N GLY A 39 4.99 5.29 15.62
CA GLY A 39 5.27 4.61 16.88
C GLY A 39 6.73 4.26 17.13
N GLY A 40 7.65 4.68 16.26
CA GLY A 40 9.08 4.40 16.40
C GLY A 40 9.53 3.11 15.72
N GLY A 41 10.85 2.94 15.66
CA GLY A 41 11.50 1.87 14.90
C GLY A 41 11.70 0.54 15.64
N ASP A 42 11.19 0.42 16.85
CA ASP A 42 11.31 -0.81 17.64
C ASP A 42 10.00 -1.61 17.55
N PRO A 43 10.01 -2.77 16.90
CA PRO A 43 8.80 -3.59 16.76
C PRO A 43 8.26 -4.12 18.09
N GLU A 44 9.09 -4.27 19.11
CA GLU A 44 8.65 -4.70 20.42
C GLU A 44 7.78 -3.64 21.13
N LEU A 45 7.98 -2.38 20.79
CA LEU A 45 7.26 -1.23 21.34
C LEU A 45 6.21 -0.67 20.37
N ASN A 46 6.11 -1.22 19.18
CA ASN A 46 5.24 -0.70 18.11
C ASN A 46 4.52 -1.86 17.42
N VAL A 47 3.30 -2.13 17.87
CA VAL A 47 2.47 -3.24 17.37
C VAL A 47 2.18 -3.12 15.89
N ARG A 48 1.92 -1.91 15.39
CA ARG A 48 1.67 -1.66 13.97
C ARG A 48 2.89 -2.01 13.12
N LEU A 49 4.08 -1.67 13.61
CA LEU A 49 5.34 -2.00 12.94
C LEU A 49 5.57 -3.51 12.91
N GLU A 50 5.32 -4.19 14.02
CA GLU A 50 5.45 -5.64 14.10
C GLU A 50 4.57 -6.33 13.05
N LEU A 51 3.31 -5.92 12.96
CA LEU A 51 2.37 -6.44 11.96
C LEU A 51 2.82 -6.14 10.52
N ALA A 52 3.33 -4.93 10.27
CA ALA A 52 3.83 -4.55 8.96
C ALA A 52 5.07 -5.37 8.55
N ILE A 53 5.97 -5.64 9.50
CA ILE A 53 7.13 -6.48 9.27
C ILE A 53 6.71 -7.93 8.99
N ASP A 54 5.75 -8.47 9.72
CA ASP A 54 5.24 -9.83 9.52
C ASP A 54 4.62 -9.99 8.13
N LYS A 55 3.82 -9.03 7.69
CA LYS A 55 3.29 -9.02 6.32
C LYS A 55 4.38 -8.99 5.27
N ALA A 56 5.41 -8.20 5.48
CA ALA A 56 6.55 -8.11 4.56
C ALA A 56 7.32 -9.43 4.48
N LYS A 57 7.54 -10.08 5.60
CA LYS A 57 8.17 -11.41 5.66
C LYS A 57 7.32 -12.47 4.97
N ASP A 58 6.01 -12.47 5.18
CA ASP A 58 5.09 -13.40 4.55
C ASP A 58 5.07 -13.25 3.03
N ALA A 59 5.30 -12.04 2.54
CA ALA A 59 5.44 -11.77 1.10
C ALA A 59 6.84 -12.01 0.55
N ASN A 60 7.75 -12.54 1.37
CA ASN A 60 9.16 -12.79 1.02
C ASN A 60 9.95 -11.54 0.67
N MET A 61 9.64 -10.43 1.32
CA MET A 61 10.42 -9.21 1.17
C MET A 61 11.81 -9.40 1.79
N PRO A 62 12.90 -9.03 1.08
CA PRO A 62 14.25 -9.20 1.61
C PRO A 62 14.46 -8.43 2.91
N LYS A 63 15.22 -9.00 3.82
CA LYS A 63 15.53 -8.39 5.11
C LYS A 63 16.14 -6.98 4.97
N ASP A 64 17.05 -6.82 4.01
CA ASP A 64 17.67 -5.51 3.73
C ASP A 64 16.65 -4.45 3.33
N SER A 65 15.62 -4.84 2.58
CA SER A 65 14.55 -3.94 2.16
C SER A 65 13.68 -3.52 3.35
N ILE A 66 13.41 -4.44 4.27
CA ILE A 66 12.67 -4.17 5.50
C ILE A 66 13.47 -3.19 6.37
N GLU A 67 14.75 -3.44 6.57
CA GLU A 67 15.63 -2.58 7.36
C GLU A 67 15.75 -1.18 6.77
N ARG A 68 15.85 -1.05 5.45
CA ARG A 68 15.87 0.26 4.77
C ARG A 68 14.57 1.02 4.98
N ALA A 69 13.43 0.35 4.94
CA ALA A 69 12.14 0.98 5.19
C ALA A 69 12.04 1.51 6.63
N ILE A 70 12.53 0.75 7.60
CA ILE A 70 12.59 1.18 9.00
C ILE A 70 13.47 2.41 9.15
N LYS A 71 14.67 2.42 8.58
CA LYS A 71 15.59 3.56 8.60
C LYS A 71 15.00 4.80 7.96
N ARG A 72 14.28 4.63 6.86
CA ARG A 72 13.58 5.73 6.20
C ARG A 72 12.51 6.33 7.12
N GLY A 73 11.80 5.51 7.84
CA GLY A 73 10.79 5.95 8.80
C GLY A 73 11.37 6.69 10.00
N THR A 74 12.58 6.31 10.48
CA THR A 74 13.25 6.99 11.59
C THR A 74 13.92 8.29 11.18
N GLY A 75 14.01 8.58 9.88
CA GLY A 75 14.70 9.76 9.37
C GLY A 75 16.21 9.59 9.19
N GLU A 76 16.73 8.39 9.42
CA GLU A 76 18.15 8.10 9.20
C GLU A 76 18.49 8.11 7.71
N ASP A 77 17.52 7.76 6.86
CA ASP A 77 17.64 7.83 5.41
C ASP A 77 16.82 9.00 4.90
N LYS A 78 17.47 10.06 4.47
CA LYS A 78 16.84 11.30 4.02
C LYS A 78 16.37 11.26 2.55
N GLU A 79 16.68 10.20 1.82
CA GLU A 79 16.33 10.07 0.41
C GLU A 79 14.88 9.63 0.17
N GLY A 80 14.06 9.53 1.20
CA GLY A 80 12.68 9.12 1.10
C GLY A 80 11.72 10.28 0.92
N ALA A 81 10.77 10.15 0.00
CA ALA A 81 9.62 11.02 -0.07
C ALA A 81 8.78 10.91 1.22
N ASP A 82 8.14 12.00 1.61
CA ASP A 82 7.25 11.99 2.76
C ASP A 82 5.95 11.28 2.42
N PHE A 83 5.78 10.09 2.97
CA PHE A 83 4.52 9.36 2.86
C PHE A 83 3.53 9.90 3.89
N GLU A 84 2.28 10.03 3.48
CA GLU A 84 1.18 10.36 4.38
C GLU A 84 0.07 9.32 4.26
N GLU A 85 -0.65 9.13 5.35
CA GLU A 85 -1.80 8.27 5.40
C GLU A 85 -3.06 9.11 5.26
N ILE A 86 -3.92 8.77 4.31
CA ILE A 86 -5.14 9.51 4.01
C ILE A 86 -6.28 8.51 3.90
N ILE A 87 -7.43 8.86 4.45
CA ILE A 87 -8.64 8.07 4.28
C ILE A 87 -9.56 8.82 3.32
N TYR A 88 -9.91 8.16 2.23
CA TYR A 88 -10.90 8.64 1.28
C TYR A 88 -12.20 7.87 1.45
N GLU A 89 -13.29 8.50 1.06
CA GLU A 89 -14.63 7.94 1.12
C GLU A 89 -15.24 7.87 -0.26
N GLY A 90 -16.09 6.90 -0.48
CA GLY A 90 -16.75 6.74 -1.77
C GLY A 90 -17.81 5.66 -1.75
N TYR A 91 -18.31 5.37 -2.93
CA TYR A 91 -19.32 4.35 -3.16
C TYR A 91 -18.87 3.39 -4.25
N ALA A 92 -19.01 2.09 -3.99
CA ALA A 92 -18.93 1.04 -4.99
C ALA A 92 -20.27 0.98 -5.77
N PRO A 93 -20.35 0.19 -6.84
CA PRO A 93 -21.61 -0.04 -7.53
C PRO A 93 -22.75 -0.40 -6.56
N HIS A 94 -23.96 0.04 -6.88
CA HIS A 94 -25.16 -0.17 -6.07
C HIS A 94 -25.18 0.57 -4.72
N GLY A 95 -24.39 1.63 -4.61
CA GLY A 95 -24.39 2.47 -3.41
C GLY A 95 -23.73 1.88 -2.19
N VAL A 96 -22.85 0.91 -2.36
CA VAL A 96 -22.09 0.31 -1.26
C VAL A 96 -21.03 1.31 -0.75
N ALA A 97 -21.11 1.64 0.53
CA ALA A 97 -20.18 2.59 1.15
C ALA A 97 -18.77 2.01 1.22
N LEU A 98 -17.78 2.83 0.90
CA LEU A 98 -16.36 2.47 0.94
C LEU A 98 -15.57 3.46 1.77
N MET A 99 -14.70 2.93 2.62
CA MET A 99 -13.60 3.68 3.25
C MET A 99 -12.30 3.14 2.68
N MET A 100 -11.45 4.05 2.16
CA MET A 100 -10.22 3.68 1.47
C MET A 100 -9.02 4.28 2.20
N GLU A 101 -8.30 3.44 2.92
CA GLU A 101 -7.06 3.85 3.59
C GLU A 101 -5.91 3.83 2.59
N CYS A 102 -5.27 4.96 2.39
CA CYS A 102 -4.18 5.11 1.42
C CYS A 102 -2.93 5.64 2.10
N VAL A 103 -1.79 5.10 1.69
CA VAL A 103 -0.47 5.62 2.06
C VAL A 103 0.18 6.14 0.79
N THR A 104 0.44 7.42 0.72
CA THR A 104 0.92 8.05 -0.51
C THR A 104 1.92 9.16 -0.25
N GLU A 105 2.82 9.34 -1.18
CA GLU A 105 3.72 10.48 -1.28
C GLU A 105 3.17 11.59 -2.18
N ASN A 106 2.08 11.31 -2.91
CA ASN A 106 1.47 12.27 -3.84
C ASN A 106 -0.05 12.15 -3.77
N ARG A 107 -0.64 13.00 -2.95
CA ARG A 107 -2.07 13.07 -2.70
C ARG A 107 -2.90 13.28 -3.97
N ASN A 108 -2.46 14.20 -4.82
CA ASN A 108 -3.19 14.54 -6.05
C ASN A 108 -3.25 13.37 -7.04
N ARG A 109 -2.13 12.64 -7.18
CA ARG A 109 -2.08 11.44 -8.03
C ARG A 109 -3.00 10.35 -7.49
N THR A 110 -2.95 10.11 -6.19
CA THR A 110 -3.77 9.07 -5.55
C THR A 110 -5.27 9.35 -5.71
N VAL A 111 -5.70 10.57 -5.46
CA VAL A 111 -7.12 10.95 -5.62
C VAL A 111 -7.58 10.77 -7.06
N ALA A 112 -6.76 11.14 -8.03
CA ALA A 112 -7.09 10.99 -9.45
C ALA A 112 -7.18 9.51 -9.84
N GLU A 113 -6.27 8.68 -9.37
CA GLU A 113 -6.28 7.23 -9.61
C GLU A 113 -7.52 6.56 -9.00
N LEU A 114 -7.85 6.90 -7.75
CA LEU A 114 -9.04 6.36 -7.08
C LEU A 114 -10.32 6.76 -7.79
N ARG A 115 -10.44 8.03 -8.18
CA ARG A 115 -11.59 8.50 -8.93
C ARG A 115 -11.76 7.76 -10.24
N HIS A 116 -10.67 7.54 -10.96
CA HIS A 116 -10.69 6.78 -12.21
C HIS A 116 -11.12 5.33 -11.98
N ILE A 117 -10.56 4.65 -10.99
CA ILE A 117 -10.89 3.26 -10.66
C ILE A 117 -12.38 3.14 -10.29
N LEU A 118 -12.87 4.00 -9.42
CA LEU A 118 -14.26 3.96 -8.97
C LEU A 118 -15.23 4.26 -10.10
N THR A 119 -14.97 5.29 -10.89
CA THR A 119 -15.80 5.65 -12.04
C THR A 119 -15.86 4.51 -13.06
N LYS A 120 -14.74 3.89 -13.37
CA LYS A 120 -14.67 2.76 -14.29
C LYS A 120 -15.44 1.54 -13.78
N ALA A 121 -15.48 1.33 -12.48
CA ALA A 121 -16.22 0.23 -11.86
C ALA A 121 -17.71 0.52 -11.64
N GLY A 122 -18.17 1.73 -11.92
CA GLY A 122 -19.56 2.13 -11.70
C GLY A 122 -19.85 2.72 -10.33
N GLY A 123 -18.80 3.08 -9.59
CA GLY A 123 -18.88 3.80 -8.32
C GLY A 123 -18.52 5.26 -8.46
N ASN A 124 -18.28 5.92 -7.34
CA ASN A 124 -17.87 7.32 -7.31
C ASN A 124 -17.16 7.68 -6.01
N MET A 125 -16.33 8.73 -6.08
CA MET A 125 -15.75 9.35 -4.88
C MET A 125 -16.82 10.17 -4.16
N ALA A 126 -16.70 10.28 -2.85
CA ALA A 126 -17.58 11.09 -2.01
C ALA A 126 -16.77 12.05 -1.17
N ASP A 127 -17.43 13.07 -0.63
CA ASP A 127 -16.81 14.03 0.26
C ASP A 127 -16.52 13.41 1.64
N PRO A 128 -15.51 13.92 2.36
CA PRO A 128 -15.24 13.46 3.71
C PRO A 128 -16.46 13.53 4.62
N GLY A 129 -16.73 12.48 5.37
CA GLY A 129 -17.88 12.38 6.25
C GLY A 129 -19.15 11.79 5.62
N SER A 130 -19.14 11.54 4.30
CA SER A 130 -20.32 11.00 3.59
C SER A 130 -20.67 9.59 4.04
N VAL A 131 -19.67 8.74 4.31
CA VAL A 131 -19.87 7.34 4.66
C VAL A 131 -19.20 6.92 5.97
N SER A 132 -18.28 7.71 6.50
CA SER A 132 -17.48 7.36 7.68
C SER A 132 -18.35 7.09 8.92
N TRP A 133 -19.50 7.72 9.04
CA TRP A 133 -20.47 7.50 10.13
C TRP A 133 -21.03 6.07 10.17
N GLN A 134 -20.91 5.32 9.07
CA GLN A 134 -21.37 3.93 8.98
C GLN A 134 -20.32 2.93 9.44
N PHE A 135 -19.10 3.38 9.74
CA PHE A 135 -17.97 2.51 10.06
C PHE A 135 -17.46 2.77 11.47
N GLU A 136 -16.99 1.71 12.10
CA GLU A 136 -16.29 1.77 13.37
C GLU A 136 -14.98 1.01 13.23
N ARG A 137 -13.87 1.64 13.68
CA ARG A 137 -12.58 0.96 13.65
C ARG A 137 -12.50 -0.07 14.77
N MET A 138 -12.30 -1.30 14.40
CA MET A 138 -12.13 -2.40 15.33
C MET A 138 -10.73 -2.98 15.20
N THR A 139 -10.12 -3.28 16.34
CA THR A 139 -8.83 -3.95 16.37
C THR A 139 -9.02 -5.36 16.91
N TYR A 140 -8.70 -6.35 16.08
CA TYR A 140 -8.69 -7.74 16.50
C TYR A 140 -7.30 -8.13 16.97
N ARG A 141 -7.21 -8.61 18.19
CA ARG A 141 -6.03 -9.34 18.63
C ARG A 141 -6.31 -10.82 18.42
N SER A 142 -5.51 -11.45 17.59
CA SER A 142 -5.52 -12.90 17.47
C SER A 142 -4.79 -13.52 18.66
#